data_c3ed7f8ad6fd1d2f24977e72817e0750
#
_entry.id   c3ed7f8ad6fd1d2f24977e72817e0750
#
_cell.length_a   1.000
_cell.length_b   1.000
_cell.length_c   1.000
_cell.angle_alpha   90.00
_cell.angle_beta   90.00
_cell.angle_gamma   90.00
#
_symmetry.space_group_name_H-M   'P 1'
#
loop_
_entity.id
_entity.type
_entity.pdbx_description
1 polymer ?
#
loop_
_entity_poly.entity_id
_entity_poly.type
_entity_poly.pdbx_seq_one_letter_code
_entity_poly.pdbx_strand_id
1 'polypeptide(L)'
;HLIENLSALDNVALSLELSGMSSMQAEKEARISLEKVGIGDRISFKPDELSGGQRQRVSIARAISGSRPVLLADEPTGNLDIQSGEDIIVLFKELCSNSGISILMVTHDPILASKADRMLLLRDGTVAASDIKEAWGDEV
;
A
#
# COMPACT_ATOMS: atom_id res chain seq x y z
N HIS A 1 -2.91 -6.57 8.93
CA HIS A 1 -4.13 -6.08 9.56
C HIS A 1 -3.82 -4.88 10.47
N LEU A 2 -4.76 -3.96 10.63
CA LEU A 2 -4.69 -2.86 11.60
C LEU A 2 -5.08 -3.38 12.98
N ILE A 3 -4.60 -2.71 14.03
CA ILE A 3 -4.97 -2.99 15.41
C ILE A 3 -6.28 -2.23 15.69
N GLU A 4 -7.36 -2.97 15.95
CA GLU A 4 -8.73 -2.44 15.98
C GLU A 4 -8.98 -1.39 17.07
N ASN A 5 -8.30 -1.50 18.21
CA ASN A 5 -8.46 -0.58 19.33
C ASN A 5 -7.62 0.70 19.23
N LEU A 6 -6.78 0.81 18.22
CA LEU A 6 -5.90 1.96 17.97
C LEU A 6 -6.47 2.84 16.86
N SER A 7 -6.24 4.15 16.96
CA SER A 7 -6.54 5.09 15.89
C SER A 7 -5.66 4.83 14.65
N ALA A 8 -5.99 5.45 13.51
CA ALA A 8 -5.14 5.43 12.33
C ALA A 8 -3.73 5.95 12.65
N LEU A 9 -3.64 7.04 13.42
CA LEU A 9 -2.38 7.61 13.88
C LEU A 9 -1.58 6.61 14.72
N ASP A 10 -2.20 6.01 15.73
CA ASP A 10 -1.53 5.08 16.65
C ASP A 10 -1.09 3.80 15.93
N ASN A 11 -1.88 3.33 14.95
CA ASN A 11 -1.51 2.17 14.12
C ASN A 11 -0.21 2.40 13.34
N VAL A 12 0.04 3.63 12.89
CA VAL A 12 1.28 3.99 12.19
C VAL A 12 2.40 4.29 13.18
N ALA A 13 2.13 5.10 14.21
CA ALA A 13 3.12 5.52 15.20
C ALA A 13 3.73 4.33 15.95
N LEU A 14 2.92 3.36 16.36
CA LEU A 14 3.38 2.16 17.06
C LEU A 14 4.48 1.41 16.27
N SER A 15 4.34 1.31 14.94
CA SER A 15 5.36 0.64 14.11
C SER A 15 6.72 1.36 14.13
N LEU A 16 6.71 2.67 14.25
CA LEU A 16 7.90 3.51 14.36
C LEU A 16 8.54 3.43 15.76
N GLU A 17 7.71 3.42 16.79
CA GLU A 17 8.17 3.24 18.18
C GLU A 17 8.84 1.87 18.36
N LEU A 18 8.24 0.80 17.84
CA LEU A 18 8.83 -0.54 17.84
C LEU A 18 10.15 -0.62 17.06
N SER A 19 10.37 0.32 16.12
CA SER A 19 11.63 0.48 15.40
C SER A 19 12.66 1.32 16.16
N GLY A 20 12.36 1.78 17.40
CA GLY A 20 13.24 2.53 18.27
C GLY A 20 13.09 4.06 18.19
N MET A 21 12.08 4.57 17.51
CA MET A 21 11.78 6.00 17.45
C MET A 21 11.12 6.47 18.76
N SER A 22 11.41 7.68 19.22
CA SER A 22 10.69 8.25 20.37
C SER A 22 9.23 8.52 20.01
N SER A 23 8.30 8.45 20.97
CA SER A 23 6.86 8.63 20.72
C SER A 23 6.55 9.95 20.03
N MET A 24 7.20 11.05 20.40
CA MET A 24 7.03 12.36 19.78
C MET A 24 7.44 12.35 18.29
N GLN A 25 8.57 11.71 17.97
CA GLN A 25 9.04 11.59 16.59
C GLN A 25 8.15 10.63 15.78
N ALA A 26 7.75 9.51 16.38
CA ALA A 26 6.87 8.51 15.77
C ALA A 26 5.51 9.13 15.40
N GLU A 27 4.91 9.91 16.30
CA GLU A 27 3.65 10.61 16.04
C GLU A 27 3.80 11.60 14.87
N LYS A 28 4.86 12.40 14.86
CA LYS A 28 5.13 13.37 13.77
C LYS A 28 5.27 12.66 12.42
N GLU A 29 6.08 11.61 12.34
CA GLU A 29 6.29 10.83 11.11
C GLU A 29 5.04 10.08 10.66
N ALA A 30 4.23 9.59 11.62
CA ALA A 30 2.96 8.94 11.34
C ALA A 30 1.98 9.92 10.69
N ARG A 31 1.87 11.16 11.18
CA ARG A 31 1.03 12.21 10.57
C ARG A 31 1.46 12.48 9.13
N ILE A 32 2.75 12.67 8.87
CA ILE A 32 3.29 12.89 7.53
C ILE A 32 2.96 11.72 6.60
N SER A 33 3.09 10.49 7.09
CA SER A 33 2.79 9.29 6.30
C SER A 33 1.30 9.17 5.98
N LEU A 34 0.40 9.50 6.92
CA LEU A 34 -1.05 9.51 6.71
C LEU A 34 -1.48 10.63 5.76
N GLU A 35 -0.86 11.79 5.81
CA GLU A 35 -1.07 12.87 4.83
C GLU A 35 -0.66 12.45 3.42
N LYS A 36 0.51 11.81 3.27
CA LYS A 36 1.00 11.30 1.97
C LYS A 36 0.04 10.32 1.29
N VAL A 37 -0.70 9.55 2.05
CA VAL A 37 -1.70 8.61 1.50
C VAL A 37 -3.11 9.19 1.45
N GLY A 38 -3.27 10.49 1.72
CA GLY A 38 -4.56 11.21 1.59
C GLY A 38 -5.58 10.85 2.66
N ILE A 39 -5.16 10.57 3.90
CA ILE A 39 -6.06 10.26 5.03
C ILE A 39 -5.78 11.10 6.29
N GLY A 40 -5.13 12.25 6.11
CA GLY A 40 -4.76 13.16 7.19
C GLY A 40 -5.94 13.71 8.01
N ASP A 41 -7.13 13.77 7.43
CA ASP A 41 -8.37 14.20 8.10
C ASP A 41 -9.01 13.09 8.96
N ARG A 42 -8.52 11.86 8.91
CA ARG A 42 -9.05 10.67 9.59
C ARG A 42 -8.11 10.06 10.61
N ILE A 43 -7.08 10.78 11.03
CA ILE A 43 -6.00 10.26 11.90
C ILE A 43 -6.49 9.74 13.25
N SER A 44 -7.59 10.28 13.78
CA SER A 44 -8.20 9.87 15.06
C SER A 44 -9.20 8.72 14.93
N PHE A 45 -9.58 8.34 13.71
CA PHE A 45 -10.56 7.28 13.46
C PHE A 45 -9.95 5.91 13.71
N LYS A 46 -10.75 4.99 14.27
CA LYS A 46 -10.41 3.58 14.43
C LYS A 46 -10.76 2.79 13.17
N PRO A 47 -10.22 1.59 12.99
CA PRO A 47 -10.46 0.77 11.80
C PRO A 47 -11.94 0.49 11.51
N ASP A 48 -12.78 0.34 12.52
CA ASP A 48 -14.22 0.11 12.37
C ASP A 48 -14.99 1.35 11.89
N GLU A 49 -14.41 2.55 12.05
CA GLU A 49 -14.96 3.82 11.57
C GLU A 49 -14.49 4.16 10.13
N LEU A 50 -13.61 3.35 9.55
CA LEU A 50 -12.99 3.58 8.24
C LEU A 50 -13.57 2.64 7.17
N SER A 51 -13.70 3.14 5.93
CA SER A 51 -14.00 2.29 4.78
C SER A 51 -12.86 1.30 4.47
N GLY A 52 -13.09 0.29 3.63
CA GLY A 52 -12.07 -0.65 3.19
C GLY A 52 -10.85 0.04 2.57
N GLY A 53 -11.08 0.97 1.63
CA GLY A 53 -10.03 1.74 0.99
C GLY A 53 -9.28 2.65 1.97
N GLN A 54 -9.98 3.24 2.96
CA GLN A 54 -9.35 4.04 4.01
C GLN A 54 -8.46 3.19 4.92
N ARG A 55 -8.92 2.01 5.34
CA ARG A 55 -8.09 1.05 6.10
C ARG A 55 -6.85 0.64 5.31
N GLN A 56 -7.00 0.42 4.01
CA GLN A 56 -5.87 0.10 3.13
C GLN A 56 -4.85 1.24 3.08
N ARG A 57 -5.31 2.50 2.96
CA ARG A 57 -4.44 3.69 3.02
C ARG A 57 -3.67 3.78 4.35
N VAL A 58 -4.30 3.50 5.50
CA VAL A 58 -3.60 3.45 6.80
C VAL A 58 -2.54 2.35 6.80
N SER A 59 -2.83 1.17 6.23
CA SER A 59 -1.87 0.07 6.13
C SER A 59 -0.68 0.46 5.25
N ILE A 60 -0.91 1.16 4.15
CA ILE A 60 0.14 1.70 3.27
C ILE A 60 0.97 2.76 4.01
N ALA A 61 0.33 3.71 4.70
CA ALA A 61 1.03 4.72 5.50
C ALA A 61 1.98 4.08 6.52
N ARG A 62 1.52 3.05 7.22
CA ARG A 62 2.35 2.28 8.16
C ARG A 62 3.53 1.60 7.47
N ALA A 63 3.33 1.08 6.26
CA ALA A 63 4.39 0.38 5.53
C ALA A 63 5.46 1.33 4.98
N ILE A 64 5.09 2.57 4.57
CA ILE A 64 6.04 3.56 4.03
C ILE A 64 6.65 4.47 5.09
N SER A 65 6.14 4.45 6.33
CA SER A 65 6.64 5.27 7.42
C SER A 65 8.11 4.94 7.76
N GLY A 66 8.88 5.92 8.21
CA GLY A 66 10.30 5.75 8.53
C GLY A 66 11.20 5.68 7.29
N SER A 67 10.83 6.33 6.19
CA SER A 67 11.64 6.49 4.97
C SER A 67 12.06 5.15 4.33
N ARG A 68 11.15 4.22 4.23
CA ARG A 68 11.42 2.91 3.61
C ARG A 68 11.41 3.03 2.08
N PRO A 69 12.49 2.59 1.39
CA PRO A 69 12.60 2.76 -0.05
C PRO A 69 11.78 1.73 -0.86
N VAL A 70 11.33 0.64 -0.23
CA VAL A 70 10.61 -0.44 -0.89
C VAL A 70 9.34 -0.79 -0.11
N LEU A 71 8.21 -0.86 -0.83
CA LEU A 71 6.94 -1.35 -0.35
C LEU A 71 6.64 -2.72 -0.98
N LEU A 72 6.35 -3.71 -0.15
CA LEU A 72 5.84 -5.01 -0.58
C LEU A 72 4.33 -5.03 -0.41
N ALA A 73 3.59 -5.33 -1.47
CA ALA A 73 2.14 -5.35 -1.50
C ALA A 73 1.64 -6.71 -2.04
N ASP A 74 1.00 -7.48 -1.18
CA ASP A 74 0.41 -8.77 -1.53
C ASP A 74 -1.11 -8.59 -1.64
N GLU A 75 -1.65 -8.79 -2.86
CA GLU A 75 -3.08 -8.59 -3.20
C GLU A 75 -3.67 -7.28 -2.63
N PRO A 76 -3.07 -6.11 -2.91
CA PRO A 76 -3.39 -4.88 -2.18
C PRO A 76 -4.81 -4.35 -2.42
N THR A 77 -5.52 -4.88 -3.41
CA THR A 77 -6.89 -4.48 -3.78
C THR A 77 -7.92 -5.61 -3.67
N GLY A 78 -7.49 -6.83 -3.30
CA GLY A 78 -8.33 -8.03 -3.33
C GLY A 78 -9.59 -8.00 -2.46
N ASN A 79 -9.63 -7.13 -1.43
CA ASN A 79 -10.79 -6.96 -0.54
C ASN A 79 -11.48 -5.60 -0.71
N LEU A 80 -11.24 -4.89 -1.81
CA LEU A 80 -11.79 -3.58 -2.09
C LEU A 80 -12.81 -3.63 -3.22
N ASP A 81 -13.73 -2.67 -3.24
CA ASP A 81 -14.54 -2.41 -4.42
C ASP A 81 -13.66 -1.87 -5.56
N ILE A 82 -14.16 -1.92 -6.79
CA ILE A 82 -13.40 -1.55 -7.99
C ILE A 82 -12.83 -0.14 -7.89
N GLN A 83 -13.64 0.84 -7.49
CA GLN A 83 -13.21 2.23 -7.40
C GLN A 83 -12.12 2.43 -6.35
N SER A 84 -12.31 1.86 -5.16
CA SER A 84 -11.30 1.90 -4.09
C SER A 84 -9.99 1.20 -4.52
N GLY A 85 -10.09 0.12 -5.29
CA GLY A 85 -8.93 -0.57 -5.86
C GLY A 85 -8.16 0.31 -6.84
N GLU A 86 -8.85 1.00 -7.75
CA GLU A 86 -8.23 1.94 -8.69
C GLU A 86 -7.55 3.10 -7.96
N ASP A 87 -8.19 3.66 -6.94
CA ASP A 87 -7.62 4.74 -6.12
C ASP A 87 -6.31 4.32 -5.42
N ILE A 88 -6.20 3.06 -4.99
CA ILE A 88 -4.95 2.52 -4.41
C ILE A 88 -3.85 2.40 -5.47
N ILE A 89 -4.17 2.01 -6.70
CA ILE A 89 -3.18 1.95 -7.79
C ILE A 89 -2.69 3.35 -8.18
N VAL A 90 -3.59 4.33 -8.23
CA VAL A 90 -3.20 5.74 -8.44
C VAL A 90 -2.25 6.20 -7.33
N LEU A 91 -2.60 5.94 -6.06
CA LEU A 91 -1.73 6.25 -4.92
C LEU A 91 -0.35 5.58 -5.05
N PHE A 92 -0.28 4.32 -5.48
CA PHE A 92 1.00 3.64 -5.68
C PHE A 92 1.87 4.34 -6.73
N LYS A 93 1.30 4.77 -7.86
CA LYS A 93 2.02 5.55 -8.88
C LYS A 93 2.52 6.89 -8.34
N GLU A 94 1.71 7.58 -7.54
CA GLU A 94 2.11 8.83 -6.89
C GLU A 94 3.26 8.63 -5.90
N LEU A 95 3.23 7.56 -5.10
CA LEU A 95 4.31 7.22 -4.17
C LEU A 95 5.62 6.91 -4.91
N CYS A 96 5.55 6.18 -6.04
CA CYS A 96 6.73 5.93 -6.87
C CYS A 96 7.30 7.24 -7.43
N SER A 97 6.45 8.07 -8.04
CA SER A 97 6.88 9.28 -8.74
C SER A 97 7.35 10.39 -7.80
N ASN A 98 6.61 10.62 -6.69
CA ASN A 98 6.82 11.79 -5.83
C ASN A 98 7.71 11.49 -4.62
N SER A 99 7.76 10.23 -4.18
CA SER A 99 8.51 9.84 -2.98
C SER A 99 9.68 8.90 -3.27
N GLY A 100 9.88 8.50 -4.52
CA GLY A 100 10.97 7.60 -4.93
C GLY A 100 10.87 6.20 -4.31
N ILE A 101 9.67 5.77 -3.90
CA ILE A 101 9.44 4.45 -3.33
C ILE A 101 9.29 3.45 -4.48
N SER A 102 10.00 2.33 -4.41
CA SER A 102 9.78 1.19 -5.31
C SER A 102 8.70 0.28 -4.73
N ILE A 103 7.74 -0.15 -5.56
CA ILE A 103 6.66 -1.03 -5.12
C ILE A 103 6.77 -2.37 -5.82
N LEU A 104 6.89 -3.45 -5.03
CA LEU A 104 6.76 -4.82 -5.51
C LEU A 104 5.36 -5.33 -5.13
N MET A 105 4.50 -5.48 -6.14
CA MET A 105 3.13 -5.95 -5.98
C MET A 105 2.99 -7.40 -6.44
N VAL A 106 2.32 -8.22 -5.66
CA VAL A 106 1.85 -9.55 -6.06
C VAL A 106 0.34 -9.46 -6.27
N THR A 107 -0.12 -9.94 -7.43
CA THR A 107 -1.54 -10.02 -7.76
C THR A 107 -1.82 -11.11 -8.77
N HIS A 108 -3.02 -11.67 -8.74
CA HIS A 108 -3.54 -12.57 -9.78
C HIS A 108 -4.43 -11.82 -10.81
N ASP A 109 -4.64 -10.52 -10.63
CA ASP A 109 -5.45 -9.70 -11.53
C ASP A 109 -4.57 -9.16 -12.68
N PRO A 110 -4.82 -9.59 -13.95
CA PRO A 110 -4.04 -9.13 -15.10
C PRO A 110 -4.22 -7.63 -15.37
N ILE A 111 -5.37 -7.03 -15.04
CA ILE A 111 -5.61 -5.60 -15.21
C ILE A 111 -4.72 -4.80 -14.25
N LEU A 112 -4.56 -5.26 -13.02
CA LEU A 112 -3.63 -4.62 -12.07
C LEU A 112 -2.18 -4.81 -12.50
N ALA A 113 -1.82 -6.02 -12.93
CA ALA A 113 -0.48 -6.31 -13.42
C ALA A 113 -0.10 -5.43 -14.62
N SER A 114 -1.03 -5.14 -15.54
CA SER A 114 -0.82 -4.27 -16.70
C SER A 114 -0.52 -2.81 -16.35
N LYS A 115 -0.86 -2.36 -15.14
CA LYS A 115 -0.62 -0.98 -14.67
C LYS A 115 0.79 -0.77 -14.10
N ALA A 116 1.58 -1.85 -13.91
CA ALA A 116 2.95 -1.79 -13.43
C ALA A 116 3.94 -1.44 -14.55
N ASP A 117 5.07 -0.81 -14.20
CA ASP A 117 6.15 -0.51 -15.15
C ASP A 117 6.84 -1.80 -15.64
N ARG A 118 6.78 -2.85 -14.83
CA ARG A 118 7.40 -4.14 -15.09
C ARG A 118 6.59 -5.26 -14.45
N MET A 119 6.47 -6.39 -15.15
CA MET A 119 5.70 -7.55 -14.70
C MET A 119 6.53 -8.83 -14.86
N LEU A 120 6.33 -9.77 -13.95
CA LEU A 120 6.85 -11.13 -14.02
C LEU A 120 5.73 -12.11 -13.67
N LEU A 121 5.43 -13.04 -14.55
CA LEU A 121 4.53 -14.16 -14.25
C LEU A 121 5.34 -15.30 -13.62
N LEU A 122 4.93 -15.73 -12.43
CA LEU A 122 5.51 -16.89 -11.75
C LEU A 122 4.58 -18.11 -11.89
N ARG A 123 5.14 -19.22 -12.33
CA ARG A 123 4.50 -20.56 -12.31
C ARG A 123 5.49 -21.57 -11.75
N ASP A 124 5.04 -22.38 -10.81
CA ASP A 124 5.82 -23.46 -10.18
C ASP A 124 7.20 -22.99 -9.68
N GLY A 125 7.26 -21.75 -9.12
CA GLY A 125 8.48 -21.17 -8.58
C GLY A 125 9.46 -20.62 -9.61
N THR A 126 9.10 -20.61 -10.90
CA THR A 126 9.93 -20.08 -11.99
C THR A 126 9.25 -18.92 -12.72
N VAL A 127 10.05 -18.03 -13.33
CA VAL A 127 9.54 -16.97 -14.19
C VAL A 127 9.08 -17.60 -15.52
N ALA A 128 7.78 -17.53 -15.79
CA ALA A 128 7.16 -18.11 -16.99
C ALA A 128 6.93 -17.07 -18.10
N ALA A 129 6.73 -15.79 -17.75
CA ALA A 129 6.57 -14.69 -18.70
C ALA A 129 7.02 -13.37 -18.07
N SER A 130 7.37 -12.38 -18.90
CA SER A 130 7.83 -11.06 -18.47
C SER A 130 7.03 -9.89 -19.04
N ASP A 131 5.98 -10.18 -19.79
CA ASP A 131 5.01 -9.18 -20.28
C ASP A 131 3.58 -9.73 -20.29
N ILE A 132 2.60 -8.84 -20.41
CA ILE A 132 1.17 -9.16 -20.32
C ILE A 132 0.73 -10.09 -21.45
N LYS A 133 1.18 -9.81 -22.68
CA LYS A 133 0.77 -10.57 -23.85
C LYS A 133 1.28 -12.03 -23.77
N GLU A 134 2.52 -12.20 -23.33
CA GLU A 134 3.11 -13.53 -23.11
C GLU A 134 2.39 -14.28 -21.97
N ALA A 135 1.96 -13.55 -20.92
CA ALA A 135 1.34 -14.11 -19.73
C ALA A 135 -0.12 -14.56 -19.94
N TRP A 136 -0.93 -13.73 -20.60
CA TRP A 136 -2.38 -13.89 -20.72
C TRP A 136 -2.93 -13.82 -22.17
N GLY A 137 -2.07 -13.60 -23.17
CA GLY A 137 -2.49 -13.47 -24.57
C GLY A 137 -3.06 -12.06 -24.88
N ASP A 138 -3.83 -11.97 -25.99
CA ASP A 138 -4.38 -10.70 -26.48
C ASP A 138 -5.76 -10.35 -25.83
N GLU A 139 -6.20 -11.07 -24.79
CA GLU A 139 -7.54 -10.93 -24.17
C GLU A 139 -7.56 -9.95 -22.96
N VAL A 140 -6.47 -9.25 -22.66
CA VAL A 140 -6.34 -8.32 -21.51
C VAL A 140 -6.09 -6.90 -21.98
#